data_24f751da08749a22065d29c6135b64f6
#
_entry.id   24f751da08749a22065d29c6135b64f6
#
_cell.length_a   1.000
_cell.length_b   1.000
_cell.length_c   1.000
_cell.angle_alpha   90.00
_cell.angle_beta   90.00
_cell.angle_gamma   90.00
#
_symmetry.space_group_name_H-M   'P 1'
#
loop_
_entity.id
_entity.type
_entity.pdbx_description
1 polymer ?
#
loop_
_entity_poly.entity_id
_entity_poly.type
_entity_poly.pdbx_seq_one_letter_code
_entity_poly.pdbx_strand_id
1 'polypeptide(L)'
;MSVKPLPVPPLEETLQRMLSAVEPLVDGAALERTRRDAEAFRTGEGPRLQAALEEFARAEDAEGRSWLSREWLDGYLTVRTPLPLTTNVGFQITGDFGAPGLGRAAELVYRAAWVHLRQVRGETPQEVDPRGNDVSMSQWECLTGGVRHPRAERDEIRRPERAASSGSAEAAEEIGVIHRGRLYALTISTQDRQPLPLRTVAAGLRAVVERDEPRETELPFGALSYLGSETAAPLLEKLTSNEHNAEIYDRISRMVFLVNVVGARAEVVEHLERCAFEVGQAWAYKPITYEVCLEDPWLAMHVEHSTVDGATILAVAGAMQDVTIPDEAALPDAPQPAAITWELEPQLRDELVARVAQYRTEAALLGVHRVFVPRLHRAELPFKISDDAAQQFIMLLAQLATYGTARGVYEAVDMREFQAGRTECLRPVTPQATAFARALLAGEATEELFTEALDAHRGWVKACKNARGVDRHLLGLAMMARKTGELSEFFDSPGIAAMRHDFLSTTSIGGPDPIVRYAFAPTTPEGFGVTYTTHTDGYEFCLNYRRDSSEDLEAFAHNLTVSAETFWGFVKGLAG
;
A
#
# COMPACT_ATOMS: atom_id res chain seq x y z
N MET A 1 -19.05 -12.67 15.11
CA MET A 1 -20.12 -11.64 14.96
C MET A 1 -20.02 -11.11 13.53
N SER A 2 -21.09 -10.64 12.90
CA SER A 2 -20.96 -10.04 11.55
C SER A 2 -20.19 -8.73 11.62
N VAL A 3 -19.34 -8.49 10.63
CA VAL A 3 -18.62 -7.21 10.46
C VAL A 3 -19.64 -6.06 10.36
N LYS A 4 -19.35 -4.92 10.97
CA LYS A 4 -20.27 -3.77 11.01
C LYS A 4 -20.41 -3.11 9.64
N PRO A 5 -21.59 -2.61 9.24
CA PRO A 5 -21.72 -1.77 8.06
C PRO A 5 -20.89 -0.49 8.22
N LEU A 6 -20.38 0.05 7.12
CA LEU A 6 -19.65 1.33 7.12
C LEU A 6 -20.66 2.48 7.25
N PRO A 7 -20.71 3.20 8.37
CA PRO A 7 -21.66 4.28 8.57
C PRO A 7 -21.32 5.50 7.68
N VAL A 8 -22.35 6.28 7.36
CA VAL A 8 -22.18 7.62 6.78
C VAL A 8 -22.05 8.62 7.94
N PRO A 9 -20.98 9.42 8.02
CA PRO A 9 -20.83 10.42 9.08
C PRO A 9 -21.91 11.50 9.01
N PRO A 10 -22.28 12.15 10.13
CA PRO A 10 -23.13 13.33 10.10
C PRO A 10 -22.45 14.50 9.37
N LEU A 11 -23.17 15.18 8.47
CA LEU A 11 -22.66 16.30 7.67
C LEU A 11 -22.02 17.39 8.54
N GLU A 12 -22.70 17.81 9.60
CA GLU A 12 -22.25 18.87 10.50
C GLU A 12 -20.88 18.55 11.14
N GLU A 13 -20.71 17.31 11.64
CA GLU A 13 -19.44 16.89 12.25
C GLU A 13 -18.29 16.89 11.23
N THR A 14 -18.58 16.48 9.98
CA THR A 14 -17.57 16.48 8.90
C THR A 14 -17.14 17.88 8.54
N LEU A 15 -18.08 18.82 8.39
CA LEU A 15 -17.76 20.21 8.09
C LEU A 15 -16.96 20.88 9.20
N GLN A 16 -17.29 20.64 10.46
CA GLN A 16 -16.54 21.16 11.61
C GLN A 16 -15.11 20.62 11.65
N ARG A 17 -14.92 19.30 11.47
CA ARG A 17 -13.56 18.70 11.41
C ARG A 17 -12.79 19.17 10.21
N MET A 18 -13.42 19.28 9.05
CA MET A 18 -12.79 19.79 7.83
C MET A 18 -12.24 21.19 8.06
N LEU A 19 -13.04 22.11 8.65
CA LEU A 19 -12.58 23.46 8.97
C LEU A 19 -11.40 23.46 9.95
N SER A 20 -11.41 22.58 10.96
CA SER A 20 -10.29 22.43 11.89
C SER A 20 -9.02 21.90 11.20
N ALA A 21 -9.15 20.98 10.24
CA ALA A 21 -8.01 20.46 9.48
C ALA A 21 -7.44 21.50 8.49
N VAL A 22 -8.28 22.38 7.99
CA VAL A 22 -7.90 23.44 7.03
C VAL A 22 -7.20 24.62 7.73
N GLU A 23 -7.62 24.97 8.94
CA GLU A 23 -7.17 26.17 9.67
C GLU A 23 -5.64 26.35 9.72
N PRO A 24 -4.81 25.31 10.04
CA PRO A 24 -3.36 25.48 10.08
C PRO A 24 -2.68 25.52 8.71
N LEU A 25 -3.40 25.23 7.61
CA LEU A 25 -2.84 25.03 6.27
C LEU A 25 -3.00 26.25 5.34
N VAL A 26 -3.86 27.20 5.69
CA VAL A 26 -4.20 28.32 4.82
C VAL A 26 -4.14 29.66 5.57
N ASP A 27 -4.05 30.76 4.82
CA ASP A 27 -4.17 32.09 5.39
C ASP A 27 -5.61 32.45 5.81
N GLY A 28 -5.75 33.54 6.55
CA GLY A 28 -7.04 33.97 7.08
C GLY A 28 -8.09 34.24 5.99
N ALA A 29 -7.70 34.76 4.81
CA ALA A 29 -8.63 35.05 3.73
C ALA A 29 -9.17 33.76 3.09
N ALA A 30 -8.30 32.79 2.85
CA ALA A 30 -8.68 31.47 2.33
C ALA A 30 -9.53 30.69 3.35
N LEU A 31 -9.21 30.76 4.65
CA LEU A 31 -10.00 30.16 5.71
C LEU A 31 -11.42 30.75 5.75
N GLU A 32 -11.56 32.06 5.73
CA GLU A 32 -12.87 32.73 5.74
C GLU A 32 -13.68 32.43 4.48
N ARG A 33 -13.04 32.28 3.33
CA ARG A 33 -13.71 31.81 2.11
C ARG A 33 -14.22 30.39 2.29
N THR A 34 -13.37 29.47 2.77
CA THR A 34 -13.75 28.08 3.01
C THR A 34 -14.88 27.94 4.03
N ARG A 35 -14.89 28.79 5.07
CA ARG A 35 -15.99 28.86 6.04
C ARG A 35 -17.32 29.26 5.41
N ARG A 36 -17.31 30.27 4.52
CA ARG A 36 -18.52 30.69 3.78
C ARG A 36 -19.01 29.60 2.83
N ASP A 37 -18.08 28.96 2.10
CA ASP A 37 -18.41 27.86 1.18
C ASP A 37 -19.01 26.66 1.94
N ALA A 38 -18.45 26.30 3.11
CA ALA A 38 -18.98 25.26 3.99
C ALA A 38 -20.37 25.59 4.54
N GLU A 39 -20.62 26.84 4.93
CA GLU A 39 -21.94 27.27 5.42
C GLU A 39 -22.97 27.29 4.30
N ALA A 40 -22.60 27.74 3.09
CA ALA A 40 -23.46 27.68 1.91
C ALA A 40 -23.81 26.22 1.56
N PHE A 41 -22.83 25.33 1.59
CA PHE A 41 -23.04 23.88 1.39
C PHE A 41 -23.94 23.28 2.46
N ARG A 42 -23.70 23.59 3.74
CA ARG A 42 -24.49 23.11 4.87
C ARG A 42 -25.96 23.45 4.78
N THR A 43 -26.30 24.63 4.28
CA THR A 43 -27.69 25.14 4.17
C THR A 43 -28.29 24.92 2.78
N GLY A 44 -27.49 24.62 1.79
CA GLY A 44 -27.87 24.43 0.38
C GLY A 44 -28.04 22.96 -0.01
N GLU A 45 -27.12 22.46 -0.86
CA GLU A 45 -27.17 21.10 -1.43
C GLU A 45 -26.69 20.01 -0.47
N GLY A 46 -25.88 20.32 0.52
CA GLY A 46 -25.27 19.34 1.44
C GLY A 46 -26.27 18.37 2.07
N PRO A 47 -27.42 18.82 2.64
CA PRO A 47 -28.41 17.91 3.21
C PRO A 47 -29.04 16.93 2.20
N ARG A 48 -29.21 17.35 0.93
CA ARG A 48 -29.75 16.47 -0.12
C ARG A 48 -28.72 15.42 -0.52
N LEU A 49 -27.47 15.81 -0.69
CA LEU A 49 -26.37 14.89 -0.99
C LEU A 49 -26.11 13.91 0.16
N GLN A 50 -26.22 14.38 1.41
CA GLN A 50 -26.17 13.52 2.61
C GLN A 50 -27.26 12.44 2.57
N ALA A 51 -28.53 12.84 2.35
CA ALA A 51 -29.64 11.89 2.28
C ALA A 51 -29.46 10.88 1.13
N ALA A 52 -28.99 11.33 -0.04
CA ALA A 52 -28.68 10.46 -1.17
C ALA A 52 -27.56 9.46 -0.85
N LEU A 53 -26.50 9.89 -0.15
CA LEU A 53 -25.41 9.00 0.28
C LEU A 53 -25.89 7.98 1.31
N GLU A 54 -26.73 8.37 2.26
CA GLU A 54 -27.31 7.46 3.24
C GLU A 54 -28.23 6.40 2.61
N GLU A 55 -29.00 6.78 1.59
CA GLU A 55 -29.81 5.84 0.82
C GLU A 55 -28.94 4.86 0.03
N PHE A 56 -27.93 5.40 -0.65
CA PHE A 56 -26.94 4.60 -1.38
C PHE A 56 -26.21 3.63 -0.45
N ALA A 57 -25.80 4.08 0.74
CA ALA A 57 -25.12 3.25 1.73
C ALA A 57 -25.99 2.07 2.19
N ARG A 58 -27.29 2.29 2.43
CA ARG A 58 -28.22 1.20 2.78
C ARG A 58 -28.36 0.18 1.64
N ALA A 59 -28.39 0.63 0.39
CA ALA A 59 -28.47 -0.26 -0.77
C ALA A 59 -27.19 -1.11 -0.94
N GLU A 60 -26.02 -0.51 -0.79
CA GLU A 60 -24.75 -1.24 -0.88
C GLU A 60 -24.56 -2.24 0.28
N ASP A 61 -24.96 -1.87 1.51
CA ASP A 61 -24.91 -2.75 2.67
C ASP A 61 -25.76 -4.01 2.49
N ALA A 62 -26.97 -3.87 1.92
CA ALA A 62 -27.84 -5.00 1.61
C ALA A 62 -27.20 -5.99 0.62
N GLU A 63 -26.27 -5.55 -0.19
CA GLU A 63 -25.51 -6.35 -1.17
C GLU A 63 -24.14 -6.85 -0.63
N GLY A 64 -23.88 -6.66 0.66
CA GLY A 64 -22.62 -7.07 1.28
C GLY A 64 -21.41 -6.19 0.94
N ARG A 65 -21.63 -4.95 0.52
CA ARG A 65 -20.60 -3.97 0.17
C ARG A 65 -20.67 -2.77 1.10
N SER A 66 -19.69 -1.86 1.00
CA SER A 66 -19.80 -0.53 1.60
C SER A 66 -20.05 0.53 0.52
N TRP A 67 -20.65 1.66 0.92
CA TRP A 67 -20.85 2.79 0.01
C TRP A 67 -19.56 3.33 -0.60
N LEU A 68 -18.40 3.05 0.04
CA LEU A 68 -17.07 3.48 -0.40
C LEU A 68 -16.44 2.48 -1.38
N SER A 69 -16.73 1.17 -1.28
CA SER A 69 -15.92 0.12 -1.90
C SER A 69 -15.79 0.21 -3.42
N ARG A 70 -16.85 0.59 -4.12
CA ARG A 70 -16.82 0.76 -5.59
C ARG A 70 -16.06 2.01 -6.00
N GLU A 71 -16.36 3.14 -5.39
CA GLU A 71 -15.72 4.42 -5.69
C GLU A 71 -14.22 4.36 -5.39
N TRP A 72 -13.86 3.67 -4.31
CA TRP A 72 -12.47 3.43 -3.95
C TRP A 72 -11.73 2.61 -5.02
N LEU A 73 -12.32 1.50 -5.44
CA LEU A 73 -11.75 0.66 -6.50
C LEU A 73 -11.67 1.43 -7.84
N ASP A 74 -12.70 2.20 -8.19
CA ASP A 74 -12.71 3.00 -9.41
C ASP A 74 -11.61 4.05 -9.40
N GLY A 75 -11.31 4.66 -8.26
CA GLY A 75 -10.18 5.58 -8.10
C GLY A 75 -8.84 4.96 -8.49
N TYR A 76 -8.60 3.70 -8.10
CA TYR A 76 -7.40 2.96 -8.52
C TYR A 76 -7.46 2.55 -10.00
N LEU A 77 -8.58 1.98 -10.45
CA LEU A 77 -8.70 1.43 -11.80
C LEU A 77 -8.68 2.48 -12.91
N THR A 78 -8.90 3.74 -12.58
CA THR A 78 -8.78 4.88 -13.50
C THR A 78 -7.37 5.49 -13.57
N VAL A 79 -6.42 5.03 -12.76
CA VAL A 79 -5.01 5.43 -12.88
C VAL A 79 -4.44 4.88 -14.19
N ARG A 80 -3.94 5.77 -15.07
CA ARG A 80 -3.43 5.44 -16.41
C ARG A 80 -1.90 5.36 -16.48
N THR A 81 -1.22 6.02 -15.54
CA THR A 81 0.23 6.09 -15.44
C THR A 81 0.84 4.79 -14.90
N PRO A 82 2.18 4.59 -14.98
CA PRO A 82 2.86 3.43 -14.42
C PRO A 82 2.56 3.20 -12.94
N LEU A 83 2.00 2.03 -12.61
CA LEU A 83 1.55 1.73 -11.25
C LEU A 83 2.69 1.74 -10.21
N PRO A 84 3.90 1.21 -10.50
CA PRO A 84 5.00 1.29 -9.54
C PRO A 84 5.46 2.72 -9.24
N LEU A 85 5.19 3.67 -10.15
CA LEU A 85 5.52 5.08 -9.97
C LEU A 85 4.34 5.90 -9.41
N THR A 86 3.23 5.25 -9.01
CA THR A 86 2.02 5.94 -8.52
C THR A 86 1.32 5.23 -7.36
N THR A 87 0.93 3.97 -7.51
CA THR A 87 0.03 3.31 -6.54
C THR A 87 0.57 2.03 -5.94
N ASN A 88 1.49 1.32 -6.61
CA ASN A 88 2.04 0.08 -6.07
C ASN A 88 3.01 0.35 -4.92
N VAL A 89 3.18 -0.65 -4.08
CA VAL A 89 4.02 -0.57 -2.88
C VAL A 89 5.01 -1.73 -2.85
N GLY A 90 6.28 -1.43 -2.56
CA GLY A 90 7.32 -2.42 -2.28
C GLY A 90 7.55 -2.56 -0.78
N PHE A 91 7.35 -3.75 -0.23
CA PHE A 91 7.53 -4.07 1.19
C PHE A 91 8.76 -4.93 1.40
N GLN A 92 9.69 -4.53 2.27
CA GLN A 92 10.69 -5.44 2.83
C GLN A 92 10.09 -6.18 4.02
N ILE A 93 10.14 -7.51 3.97
CA ILE A 93 9.58 -8.37 5.00
C ILE A 93 10.68 -9.10 5.79
N THR A 94 10.34 -9.46 7.01
CA THR A 94 11.18 -10.28 7.89
C THR A 94 10.47 -11.58 8.24
N GLY A 95 11.20 -12.54 8.76
CA GLY A 95 10.67 -13.80 9.23
C GLY A 95 11.74 -14.86 9.31
N ASP A 96 11.46 -15.93 10.05
CA ASP A 96 12.34 -17.08 10.14
C ASP A 96 12.06 -18.06 8.99
N PHE A 97 12.68 -17.78 7.85
CA PHE A 97 12.64 -18.62 6.64
C PHE A 97 13.98 -19.31 6.41
N GLY A 98 14.82 -19.44 7.44
CA GLY A 98 16.15 -20.02 7.36
C GLY A 98 17.22 -19.10 6.75
N ALA A 99 18.43 -19.63 6.61
CA ALA A 99 19.58 -18.88 6.07
C ALA A 99 19.42 -18.57 4.57
N PRO A 100 20.05 -17.48 4.08
CA PRO A 100 20.08 -17.17 2.65
C PRO A 100 20.44 -18.37 1.77
N GLY A 101 19.76 -18.49 0.63
CA GLY A 101 19.94 -19.60 -0.31
C GLY A 101 18.64 -20.21 -0.81
N LEU A 102 18.77 -21.26 -1.61
CA LEU A 102 17.61 -21.96 -2.20
C LEU A 102 16.67 -22.57 -1.17
N GLY A 103 17.19 -22.99 0.00
CA GLY A 103 16.34 -23.51 1.09
C GLY A 103 15.35 -22.46 1.57
N ARG A 104 15.82 -21.24 1.83
CA ARG A 104 14.98 -20.11 2.24
C ARG A 104 13.99 -19.72 1.14
N ALA A 105 14.43 -19.72 -0.13
CA ALA A 105 13.54 -19.44 -1.25
C ALA A 105 12.40 -20.46 -1.34
N ALA A 106 12.71 -21.75 -1.16
CA ALA A 106 11.71 -22.80 -1.15
C ALA A 106 10.74 -22.68 0.03
N GLU A 107 11.25 -22.32 1.20
CA GLU A 107 10.43 -22.14 2.40
C GLU A 107 9.48 -20.95 2.26
N LEU A 108 9.96 -19.79 1.75
CA LEU A 108 9.11 -18.63 1.44
C LEU A 108 7.98 -19.04 0.47
N VAL A 109 8.34 -19.70 -0.64
CA VAL A 109 7.36 -20.13 -1.65
C VAL A 109 6.36 -21.14 -1.08
N TYR A 110 6.81 -22.10 -0.28
CA TYR A 110 5.93 -23.07 0.35
C TYR A 110 4.93 -22.41 1.30
N ARG A 111 5.38 -21.51 2.18
CA ARG A 111 4.53 -20.81 3.13
C ARG A 111 3.55 -19.86 2.42
N ALA A 112 4.01 -19.13 1.41
CA ALA A 112 3.14 -18.32 0.56
C ALA A 112 2.10 -19.22 -0.15
N ALA A 113 2.51 -20.32 -0.77
CA ALA A 113 1.61 -21.27 -1.41
C ALA A 113 0.55 -21.79 -0.44
N TRP A 114 0.96 -22.15 0.78
CA TRP A 114 0.04 -22.64 1.81
C TRP A 114 -1.05 -21.62 2.15
N VAL A 115 -0.68 -20.36 2.37
CA VAL A 115 -1.62 -19.27 2.71
C VAL A 115 -2.55 -18.97 1.52
N HIS A 116 -2.00 -18.84 0.32
CA HIS A 116 -2.77 -18.57 -0.89
C HIS A 116 -3.74 -19.71 -1.24
N LEU A 117 -3.25 -20.95 -1.24
CA LEU A 117 -4.08 -22.12 -1.58
C LEU A 117 -5.20 -22.34 -0.55
N ARG A 118 -4.96 -22.03 0.73
CA ARG A 118 -6.00 -22.02 1.75
C ARG A 118 -7.12 -21.03 1.43
N GLN A 119 -6.76 -19.84 0.94
CA GLN A 119 -7.74 -18.85 0.48
C GLN A 119 -8.47 -19.33 -0.78
N VAL A 120 -7.76 -19.93 -1.73
CA VAL A 120 -8.36 -20.53 -2.94
C VAL A 120 -9.39 -21.61 -2.62
N ARG A 121 -9.16 -22.40 -1.55
CA ARG A 121 -10.12 -23.40 -1.07
C ARG A 121 -11.24 -22.84 -0.20
N GLY A 122 -11.22 -21.52 0.12
CA GLY A 122 -12.19 -20.91 1.02
C GLY A 122 -12.04 -21.32 2.49
N GLU A 123 -10.85 -21.76 2.91
CA GLU A 123 -10.53 -22.27 4.25
C GLU A 123 -9.76 -21.27 5.13
N THR A 124 -9.57 -20.05 4.66
CA THR A 124 -8.90 -19.00 5.46
C THR A 124 -9.71 -18.69 6.70
N PRO A 125 -9.12 -18.73 7.91
CA PRO A 125 -9.83 -18.39 9.12
C PRO A 125 -10.26 -16.93 9.10
N GLN A 126 -11.36 -16.63 9.78
CA GLN A 126 -11.77 -15.27 10.04
C GLN A 126 -10.64 -14.52 10.79
N GLU A 127 -10.15 -13.43 10.20
CA GLU A 127 -9.22 -12.53 10.89
C GLU A 127 -9.97 -11.73 11.96
N VAL A 128 -9.33 -11.55 13.10
CA VAL A 128 -9.88 -10.77 14.21
C VAL A 128 -8.92 -9.65 14.60
N ASP A 129 -9.47 -8.54 15.09
CA ASP A 129 -8.68 -7.46 15.66
C ASP A 129 -8.05 -7.88 17.03
N PRO A 130 -7.13 -7.10 17.61
CA PRO A 130 -6.55 -7.39 18.94
C PRO A 130 -7.56 -7.49 20.09
N ARG A 131 -8.82 -7.10 19.88
CA ARG A 131 -9.91 -7.20 20.85
C ARG A 131 -10.79 -8.44 20.61
N GLY A 132 -10.50 -9.22 19.56
CA GLY A 132 -11.25 -10.41 19.19
C GLY A 132 -12.51 -10.14 18.36
N ASN A 133 -12.66 -8.95 17.75
CA ASN A 133 -13.76 -8.67 16.85
C ASN A 133 -13.39 -9.07 15.42
N ASP A 134 -14.37 -9.59 14.67
CA ASP A 134 -14.21 -9.91 13.25
C ASP A 134 -13.88 -8.66 12.44
N VAL A 135 -12.93 -8.77 11.50
CA VAL A 135 -12.64 -7.75 10.50
C VAL A 135 -13.04 -8.24 9.11
N SER A 136 -13.22 -7.30 8.18
CA SER A 136 -13.60 -7.62 6.81
C SER A 136 -12.54 -8.45 6.10
N MET A 137 -12.96 -9.58 5.51
CA MET A 137 -12.09 -10.48 4.73
C MET A 137 -12.08 -10.14 3.23
N SER A 138 -12.75 -9.07 2.79
CA SER A 138 -12.90 -8.74 1.36
C SER A 138 -11.56 -8.56 0.64
N GLN A 139 -10.55 -8.04 1.32
CA GLN A 139 -9.22 -7.83 0.76
C GLN A 139 -8.41 -9.13 0.59
N TRP A 140 -8.73 -10.20 1.33
CA TRP A 140 -8.07 -11.50 1.21
C TRP A 140 -8.30 -12.16 -0.16
N GLU A 141 -9.28 -11.69 -0.93
CA GLU A 141 -9.48 -12.13 -2.31
C GLU A 141 -8.25 -11.91 -3.20
N CYS A 142 -7.37 -10.96 -2.89
CA CYS A 142 -6.11 -10.76 -3.60
C CYS A 142 -5.21 -12.02 -3.62
N LEU A 143 -5.39 -12.93 -2.67
CA LEU A 143 -4.63 -14.18 -2.57
C LEU A 143 -5.14 -15.28 -3.50
N THR A 144 -6.29 -15.11 -4.13
CA THR A 144 -6.83 -16.12 -5.05
C THR A 144 -6.18 -16.09 -6.44
N GLY A 145 -5.19 -15.23 -6.67
CA GLY A 145 -4.63 -14.93 -7.98
C GLY A 145 -5.49 -13.90 -8.70
N GLY A 146 -5.45 -13.89 -10.03
CA GLY A 146 -6.07 -12.85 -10.81
C GLY A 146 -5.07 -11.77 -11.20
N VAL A 147 -5.56 -10.75 -11.88
CA VAL A 147 -4.74 -9.68 -12.41
C VAL A 147 -5.58 -8.42 -12.62
N ARG A 148 -5.02 -7.26 -12.37
CA ARG A 148 -5.51 -6.02 -12.93
C ARG A 148 -5.22 -6.02 -14.43
N HIS A 149 -6.26 -5.94 -15.25
CA HIS A 149 -6.16 -5.99 -16.70
C HIS A 149 -6.28 -4.57 -17.25
N PRO A 150 -5.23 -4.06 -17.93
CA PRO A 150 -5.24 -2.72 -18.47
C PRO A 150 -6.26 -2.57 -19.61
N ARG A 151 -7.00 -1.47 -19.60
CA ARG A 151 -7.96 -1.04 -20.61
C ARG A 151 -7.72 0.41 -20.98
N ALA A 152 -8.34 0.88 -22.06
CA ALA A 152 -8.14 2.24 -22.57
C ALA A 152 -8.55 3.32 -21.55
N GLU A 153 -9.71 3.20 -20.91
CA GLU A 153 -10.25 4.23 -20.01
C GLU A 153 -10.18 3.83 -18.53
N ARG A 154 -10.58 2.60 -18.22
CA ARG A 154 -10.65 2.05 -16.88
C ARG A 154 -10.28 0.58 -16.89
N ASP A 155 -9.32 0.21 -16.06
CA ASP A 155 -8.86 -1.18 -15.93
C ASP A 155 -9.93 -2.08 -15.32
N GLU A 156 -9.75 -3.39 -15.46
CA GLU A 156 -10.63 -4.42 -14.91
C GLU A 156 -9.85 -5.32 -13.95
N ILE A 157 -10.51 -5.80 -12.91
CA ILE A 157 -9.97 -6.91 -12.11
C ILE A 157 -10.48 -8.22 -12.72
N ARG A 158 -9.57 -8.99 -13.31
CA ARG A 158 -9.84 -10.35 -13.78
C ARG A 158 -9.48 -11.35 -12.71
N ARG A 159 -10.43 -12.18 -12.34
CA ARG A 159 -10.25 -13.27 -11.39
C ARG A 159 -10.33 -14.60 -12.12
N PRO A 160 -9.49 -15.60 -11.74
CA PRO A 160 -9.61 -16.93 -12.33
C PRO A 160 -10.96 -17.55 -11.98
N GLU A 161 -11.65 -18.04 -13.00
CA GLU A 161 -12.78 -18.94 -12.76
C GLU A 161 -12.22 -20.28 -12.32
N ARG A 162 -12.52 -20.69 -11.11
CA ARG A 162 -12.18 -22.00 -10.55
C ARG A 162 -13.48 -22.75 -10.29
N ALA A 163 -13.64 -23.93 -10.88
CA ALA A 163 -14.80 -24.75 -10.61
C ALA A 163 -14.86 -25.11 -9.11
N ALA A 164 -16.06 -25.10 -8.56
CA ALA A 164 -16.28 -25.58 -7.20
C ALA A 164 -15.85 -27.06 -7.13
N SER A 165 -15.08 -27.42 -6.12
CA SER A 165 -14.47 -28.73 -5.91
C SER A 165 -15.51 -29.85 -5.87
N SER A 166 -15.91 -30.39 -7.02
CA SER A 166 -16.57 -31.69 -7.14
C SER A 166 -16.59 -32.17 -8.60
N GLY A 167 -15.60 -32.94 -9.00
CA GLY A 167 -15.74 -33.89 -10.12
C GLY A 167 -15.24 -33.52 -11.49
N SER A 168 -14.67 -32.35 -11.76
CA SER A 168 -13.86 -32.11 -12.95
C SER A 168 -12.39 -32.26 -12.61
N ALA A 169 -11.59 -32.89 -13.48
CA ALA A 169 -10.14 -32.94 -13.33
C ALA A 169 -9.59 -31.52 -13.51
N GLU A 170 -9.56 -30.71 -12.46
CA GLU A 170 -8.95 -29.39 -12.49
C GLU A 170 -7.43 -29.52 -12.54
N ALA A 171 -6.80 -28.60 -13.25
CA ALA A 171 -5.36 -28.52 -13.27
C ALA A 171 -4.84 -28.06 -11.88
N ALA A 172 -3.70 -28.60 -11.47
CA ALA A 172 -2.98 -28.12 -10.30
C ALA A 172 -2.65 -26.64 -10.44
N GLU A 173 -2.63 -25.91 -9.31
CA GLU A 173 -2.32 -24.49 -9.29
C GLU A 173 -0.83 -24.23 -9.54
N GLU A 174 -0.55 -23.14 -10.23
CA GLU A 174 0.79 -22.71 -10.60
C GLU A 174 1.14 -21.34 -10.04
N ILE A 175 2.44 -21.10 -9.89
CA ILE A 175 3.04 -19.78 -9.68
C ILE A 175 3.97 -19.42 -10.83
N GLY A 176 4.25 -18.12 -10.99
CA GLY A 176 5.33 -17.66 -11.84
C GLY A 176 6.61 -17.47 -11.05
N VAL A 177 7.70 -18.07 -11.49
CA VAL A 177 9.04 -17.83 -10.96
C VAL A 177 9.78 -16.90 -11.92
N ILE A 178 10.08 -15.68 -11.47
CA ILE A 178 10.94 -14.75 -12.20
C ILE A 178 12.37 -15.03 -11.77
N HIS A 179 13.24 -15.31 -12.75
CA HIS A 179 14.66 -15.44 -12.51
C HIS A 179 15.45 -14.84 -13.70
N ARG A 180 16.40 -13.97 -13.40
CA ARG A 180 17.20 -13.26 -14.41
C ARG A 180 16.36 -12.56 -15.51
N GLY A 181 15.21 -11.99 -15.13
CA GLY A 181 14.30 -11.29 -16.05
C GLY A 181 13.43 -12.21 -16.92
N ARG A 182 13.48 -13.52 -16.73
CA ARG A 182 12.69 -14.55 -17.44
C ARG A 182 11.62 -15.11 -16.52
N LEU A 183 10.53 -15.62 -17.09
CA LEU A 183 9.44 -16.23 -16.35
C LEU A 183 9.39 -17.75 -16.57
N TYR A 184 9.13 -18.47 -15.49
CA TYR A 184 8.91 -19.92 -15.50
C TYR A 184 7.63 -20.24 -14.73
N ALA A 185 6.80 -21.15 -15.26
CA ALA A 185 5.67 -21.68 -14.51
C ALA A 185 6.15 -22.84 -13.63
N LEU A 186 5.77 -22.81 -12.36
CA LEU A 186 6.05 -23.85 -11.39
C LEU A 186 4.74 -24.32 -10.75
N THR A 187 4.43 -25.61 -10.86
CA THR A 187 3.30 -26.21 -10.18
C THR A 187 3.58 -26.27 -8.67
N ILE A 188 2.64 -25.81 -7.85
CA ILE A 188 2.77 -25.73 -6.39
C ILE A 188 1.71 -26.50 -5.63
N SER A 189 0.74 -27.10 -6.31
CA SER A 189 -0.34 -27.83 -5.65
C SER A 189 -0.63 -29.18 -6.30
N THR A 190 -1.31 -30.06 -5.55
CA THR A 190 -2.03 -31.21 -6.09
C THR A 190 -3.28 -30.73 -6.84
N GLN A 191 -3.99 -31.67 -7.51
CA GLN A 191 -5.30 -31.38 -8.13
C GLN A 191 -6.35 -30.94 -7.11
N ASP A 192 -6.25 -31.39 -5.87
CA ASP A 192 -7.13 -30.97 -4.76
C ASP A 192 -6.66 -29.65 -4.12
N ARG A 193 -5.76 -28.93 -4.78
CA ARG A 193 -5.21 -27.64 -4.33
C ARG A 193 -4.53 -27.69 -2.95
N GLN A 194 -4.00 -28.86 -2.55
CA GLN A 194 -3.10 -28.95 -1.39
C GLN A 194 -1.68 -28.58 -1.80
N PRO A 195 -0.91 -27.88 -0.95
CA PRO A 195 0.47 -27.55 -1.26
C PRO A 195 1.31 -28.80 -1.56
N LEU A 196 2.17 -28.73 -2.56
CA LEU A 196 3.17 -29.77 -2.79
C LEU A 196 4.22 -29.77 -1.64
N PRO A 197 4.85 -30.92 -1.33
CA PRO A 197 5.90 -30.96 -0.31
C PRO A 197 7.00 -29.93 -0.52
N LEU A 198 7.52 -29.34 0.56
CA LEU A 198 8.61 -28.36 0.49
C LEU A 198 9.78 -28.85 -0.37
N ARG A 199 10.17 -30.10 -0.25
CA ARG A 199 11.27 -30.69 -1.03
C ARG A 199 10.99 -30.73 -2.54
N THR A 200 9.71 -30.86 -2.93
CA THR A 200 9.28 -30.78 -4.32
C THR A 200 9.40 -29.34 -4.85
N VAL A 201 8.91 -28.37 -4.07
CA VAL A 201 9.05 -26.94 -4.39
C VAL A 201 10.53 -26.55 -4.52
N ALA A 202 11.38 -27.01 -3.59
CA ALA A 202 12.83 -26.79 -3.62
C ALA A 202 13.49 -27.35 -4.88
N ALA A 203 13.10 -28.54 -5.31
CA ALA A 203 13.61 -29.16 -6.53
C ALA A 203 13.20 -28.36 -7.78
N GLY A 204 11.96 -27.89 -7.84
CA GLY A 204 11.48 -27.02 -8.91
C GLY A 204 12.22 -25.69 -8.99
N LEU A 205 12.39 -24.98 -7.85
CA LEU A 205 13.16 -23.73 -7.79
C LEU A 205 14.62 -23.95 -8.18
N ARG A 206 15.24 -25.04 -7.72
CA ARG A 206 16.61 -25.42 -8.14
C ARG A 206 16.69 -25.57 -9.65
N ALA A 207 15.75 -26.28 -10.26
CA ALA A 207 15.72 -26.51 -11.71
C ALA A 207 15.56 -25.20 -12.51
N VAL A 208 14.98 -24.12 -11.90
CA VAL A 208 14.93 -22.78 -12.50
C VAL A 208 16.26 -22.06 -12.34
N VAL A 209 16.81 -22.03 -11.09
CA VAL A 209 17.98 -21.19 -10.75
C VAL A 209 19.27 -21.74 -11.40
N GLU A 210 19.39 -23.06 -11.55
CA GLU A 210 20.55 -23.73 -12.16
C GLU A 210 20.55 -23.69 -13.70
N ARG A 211 19.54 -23.08 -14.36
CA ARG A 211 19.56 -22.89 -15.81
C ARG A 211 20.67 -21.92 -16.21
N ASP A 212 21.50 -22.36 -17.17
CA ASP A 212 22.55 -21.54 -17.73
C ASP A 212 22.00 -20.61 -18.84
N GLU A 213 21.14 -19.68 -18.44
CA GLU A 213 20.55 -18.70 -19.33
C GLU A 213 21.04 -17.30 -18.98
N PRO A 214 21.38 -16.45 -19.97
CA PRO A 214 21.82 -15.08 -19.71
C PRO A 214 20.69 -14.26 -19.10
N ARG A 215 21.04 -13.27 -18.26
CA ARG A 215 20.07 -12.32 -17.74
C ARG A 215 19.45 -11.49 -18.86
N GLU A 216 18.13 -11.42 -18.88
CA GLU A 216 17.38 -10.52 -19.76
C GLU A 216 17.22 -9.16 -19.07
N THR A 217 17.92 -8.16 -19.57
CA THR A 217 17.94 -6.82 -18.99
C THR A 217 17.27 -5.76 -19.86
N GLU A 218 17.23 -5.95 -21.16
CA GLU A 218 16.67 -4.97 -22.08
C GLU A 218 15.15 -4.98 -22.01
N LEU A 219 14.54 -6.17 -22.15
CA LEU A 219 13.10 -6.36 -22.10
C LEU A 219 12.73 -7.54 -21.18
N PRO A 220 12.82 -7.38 -19.84
CA PRO A 220 12.40 -8.41 -18.91
C PRO A 220 10.95 -8.86 -19.17
N PHE A 221 10.63 -10.12 -18.88
CA PHE A 221 9.34 -10.71 -19.21
C PHE A 221 8.14 -9.87 -18.76
N GLY A 222 8.18 -9.31 -17.54
CA GLY A 222 7.14 -8.48 -16.94
C GLY A 222 7.10 -7.02 -17.41
N ALA A 223 7.99 -6.61 -18.31
CA ALA A 223 8.23 -5.20 -18.63
C ALA A 223 6.98 -4.43 -19.08
N LEU A 224 6.10 -5.05 -19.88
CA LEU A 224 4.84 -4.44 -20.33
C LEU A 224 3.99 -3.94 -19.16
N SER A 225 3.97 -4.66 -18.04
CA SER A 225 3.14 -4.32 -16.88
C SER A 225 3.59 -3.05 -16.14
N TYR A 226 4.78 -2.54 -16.44
CA TYR A 226 5.34 -1.30 -15.86
C TYR A 226 4.99 -0.03 -16.64
N LEU A 227 4.39 -0.17 -17.84
CA LEU A 227 4.25 0.95 -18.78
C LEU A 227 3.05 1.88 -18.51
N GLY A 228 2.25 1.57 -17.46
CA GLY A 228 0.99 2.26 -17.22
C GLY A 228 -0.11 1.86 -18.22
N SER A 229 -1.36 1.94 -17.77
CA SER A 229 -2.48 1.36 -18.54
C SER A 229 -2.76 2.09 -19.84
N GLU A 230 -2.48 3.39 -19.95
CA GLU A 230 -2.59 4.14 -21.20
C GLU A 230 -1.71 3.54 -22.31
N THR A 231 -0.48 3.16 -21.96
CA THR A 231 0.48 2.54 -22.89
C THR A 231 0.31 1.02 -22.97
N ALA A 232 0.09 0.38 -21.82
CA ALA A 232 0.05 -1.07 -21.73
C ALA A 232 -1.20 -1.68 -22.39
N ALA A 233 -2.37 -1.02 -22.34
CA ALA A 233 -3.60 -1.58 -22.88
C ALA A 233 -3.51 -1.87 -24.39
N PRO A 234 -3.17 -0.91 -25.27
CA PRO A 234 -3.05 -1.17 -26.70
C PRO A 234 -1.88 -2.13 -27.04
N LEU A 235 -0.79 -2.09 -26.28
CA LEU A 235 0.34 -3.01 -26.50
C LEU A 235 -0.01 -4.45 -26.09
N LEU A 236 -0.76 -4.63 -25.00
CA LEU A 236 -1.24 -5.94 -24.58
C LEU A 236 -2.24 -6.52 -25.59
N GLU A 237 -3.17 -5.71 -26.10
CA GLU A 237 -4.11 -6.13 -27.13
C GLU A 237 -3.36 -6.60 -28.40
N LYS A 238 -2.35 -5.85 -28.83
CA LYS A 238 -1.49 -6.20 -29.96
C LYS A 238 -0.68 -7.48 -29.69
N LEU A 239 -0.11 -7.61 -28.48
CA LEU A 239 0.64 -8.79 -28.05
C LEU A 239 -0.24 -10.04 -28.03
N THR A 240 -1.45 -9.96 -27.50
CA THR A 240 -2.39 -11.08 -27.35
C THR A 240 -3.26 -11.32 -28.59
N SER A 241 -3.04 -10.60 -29.69
CA SER A 241 -3.63 -10.94 -30.98
C SER A 241 -3.06 -12.25 -31.57
N ASN A 242 -1.89 -12.67 -31.10
CA ASN A 242 -1.30 -13.98 -31.31
C ASN A 242 -1.86 -14.98 -30.28
N GLU A 243 -2.33 -16.14 -30.72
CA GLU A 243 -2.97 -17.17 -29.88
C GLU A 243 -2.03 -17.68 -28.78
N HIS A 244 -0.77 -17.95 -29.11
CA HIS A 244 0.24 -18.36 -28.14
C HIS A 244 0.42 -17.33 -27.02
N ASN A 245 0.52 -16.05 -27.36
CA ASN A 245 0.64 -14.98 -26.38
C ASN A 245 -0.64 -14.79 -25.56
N ALA A 246 -1.81 -15.00 -26.16
CA ALA A 246 -3.09 -14.95 -25.45
C ALA A 246 -3.18 -16.06 -24.39
N GLU A 247 -2.74 -17.28 -24.71
CA GLU A 247 -2.65 -18.40 -23.77
C GLU A 247 -1.65 -18.12 -22.64
N ILE A 248 -0.49 -17.54 -22.96
CA ILE A 248 0.48 -17.11 -21.94
C ILE A 248 -0.13 -16.09 -21.00
N TYR A 249 -0.80 -15.06 -21.52
CA TYR A 249 -1.41 -14.03 -20.69
C TYR A 249 -2.52 -14.59 -19.80
N ASP A 250 -3.34 -15.50 -20.33
CA ASP A 250 -4.36 -16.21 -19.54
C ASP A 250 -3.71 -17.04 -18.43
N ARG A 251 -2.63 -17.77 -18.75
CA ARG A 251 -1.88 -18.56 -17.75
C ARG A 251 -1.31 -17.67 -16.63
N ILE A 252 -0.68 -16.52 -16.96
CA ILE A 252 -0.21 -15.56 -15.95
C ILE A 252 -1.37 -15.05 -15.11
N SER A 253 -2.50 -14.73 -15.74
CA SER A 253 -3.68 -14.22 -15.05
C SER A 253 -4.20 -15.21 -14.00
N ARG A 254 -4.07 -16.51 -14.26
CA ARG A 254 -4.49 -17.59 -13.33
C ARG A 254 -3.46 -17.98 -12.28
N MET A 255 -2.17 -17.68 -12.48
CA MET A 255 -1.14 -17.96 -11.47
C MET A 255 -1.52 -17.36 -10.13
N VAL A 256 -1.35 -18.12 -9.06
CA VAL A 256 -1.79 -17.72 -7.70
C VAL A 256 -1.01 -16.49 -7.24
N PHE A 257 0.29 -16.47 -7.44
CA PHE A 257 1.20 -15.33 -7.23
C PHE A 257 2.45 -15.48 -8.11
N LEU A 258 3.34 -14.49 -8.04
CA LEU A 258 4.68 -14.61 -8.62
C LEU A 258 5.74 -14.56 -7.52
N VAL A 259 6.91 -15.12 -7.80
CA VAL A 259 8.09 -14.96 -6.97
C VAL A 259 9.29 -14.58 -7.84
N ASN A 260 10.03 -13.54 -7.43
CA ASN A 260 11.29 -13.14 -8.04
C ASN A 260 12.44 -13.72 -7.22
N VAL A 261 13.26 -14.57 -7.84
CA VAL A 261 14.45 -15.18 -7.22
C VAL A 261 15.69 -14.45 -7.69
N VAL A 262 16.27 -13.65 -6.80
CA VAL A 262 17.40 -12.75 -7.09
C VAL A 262 18.68 -13.30 -6.48
N GLY A 263 19.78 -13.26 -7.23
CA GLY A 263 21.11 -13.69 -6.75
C GLY A 263 22.01 -12.54 -6.29
N ALA A 264 21.66 -11.30 -6.67
CA ALA A 264 22.56 -10.16 -6.44
C ALA A 264 22.43 -9.57 -5.03
N ARG A 265 23.58 -9.13 -4.49
CA ARG A 265 23.64 -8.36 -3.24
C ARG A 265 23.21 -6.92 -3.46
N ALA A 266 22.58 -6.33 -2.43
CA ALA A 266 22.19 -4.94 -2.41
C ALA A 266 22.19 -4.39 -0.96
N GLU A 267 22.47 -3.09 -0.83
CA GLU A 267 22.26 -2.38 0.42
C GLU A 267 20.75 -2.19 0.68
N VAL A 268 20.39 -1.92 1.93
CA VAL A 268 18.99 -1.90 2.38
C VAL A 268 18.10 -0.96 1.57
N VAL A 269 18.58 0.24 1.27
CA VAL A 269 17.81 1.24 0.50
C VAL A 269 17.76 0.87 -0.98
N GLU A 270 18.89 0.44 -1.56
CA GLU A 270 18.96 -0.03 -2.94
C GLU A 270 18.00 -1.21 -3.18
N HIS A 271 17.94 -2.17 -2.25
CA HIS A 271 17.00 -3.28 -2.34
C HIS A 271 15.54 -2.79 -2.30
N LEU A 272 15.22 -1.83 -1.41
CA LEU A 272 13.88 -1.28 -1.29
C LEU A 272 13.46 -0.51 -2.56
N GLU A 273 14.33 0.35 -3.10
CA GLU A 273 14.11 1.06 -4.37
C GLU A 273 13.90 0.07 -5.53
N ARG A 274 14.73 -0.98 -5.59
CA ARG A 274 14.61 -2.03 -6.60
C ARG A 274 13.26 -2.73 -6.53
N CYS A 275 12.86 -3.19 -5.35
CA CYS A 275 11.57 -3.86 -5.16
C CYS A 275 10.39 -2.97 -5.53
N ALA A 276 10.43 -1.68 -5.18
CA ALA A 276 9.33 -0.76 -5.43
C ALA A 276 9.27 -0.28 -6.88
N PHE A 277 10.41 0.05 -7.51
CA PHE A 277 10.43 0.86 -8.73
C PHE A 277 11.13 0.22 -9.92
N GLU A 278 12.05 -0.75 -9.74
CA GLU A 278 12.82 -1.31 -10.86
C GLU A 278 11.99 -2.25 -11.72
N VAL A 279 12.07 -2.06 -13.05
CA VAL A 279 11.37 -2.91 -14.02
C VAL A 279 11.89 -4.35 -14.00
N GLY A 280 10.95 -5.30 -14.08
CA GLY A 280 11.28 -6.73 -14.17
C GLY A 280 11.34 -7.46 -12.83
N GLN A 281 11.08 -6.77 -11.71
CA GLN A 281 11.00 -7.41 -10.39
C GLN A 281 9.66 -8.12 -10.16
N ALA A 282 8.61 -7.73 -10.88
CA ALA A 282 7.24 -8.24 -10.74
C ALA A 282 6.51 -8.28 -12.08
N TRP A 283 5.31 -8.82 -12.09
CA TRP A 283 4.25 -8.40 -12.99
C TRP A 283 3.40 -7.37 -12.23
N ALA A 284 3.61 -6.08 -12.53
CA ALA A 284 3.10 -4.97 -11.72
C ALA A 284 1.55 -4.90 -11.61
N TYR A 285 0.84 -5.66 -12.43
CA TYR A 285 -0.62 -5.83 -12.37
C TYR A 285 -1.06 -7.06 -11.58
N LYS A 286 -0.14 -7.90 -11.05
CA LYS A 286 -0.49 -8.99 -10.11
C LYS A 286 -0.67 -8.42 -8.71
N PRO A 287 -1.65 -8.92 -7.94
CA PRO A 287 -1.86 -8.47 -6.57
C PRO A 287 -0.60 -8.55 -5.71
N ILE A 288 0.13 -9.68 -5.79
CA ILE A 288 1.36 -9.89 -5.01
C ILE A 288 2.41 -10.59 -5.87
N THR A 289 3.61 -10.03 -5.86
CA THR A 289 4.84 -10.71 -6.28
C THR A 289 5.80 -10.73 -5.10
N TYR A 290 6.20 -11.92 -4.65
CA TYR A 290 7.22 -12.08 -3.61
C TYR A 290 8.61 -11.92 -4.22
N GLU A 291 9.59 -11.53 -3.40
CA GLU A 291 11.00 -11.55 -3.78
C GLU A 291 11.83 -12.24 -2.70
N VAL A 292 12.80 -13.04 -3.11
CA VAL A 292 13.80 -13.64 -2.25
C VAL A 292 15.19 -13.47 -2.84
N CYS A 293 16.10 -12.89 -2.06
CA CYS A 293 17.50 -12.81 -2.41
C CYS A 293 18.24 -14.07 -1.92
N LEU A 294 19.01 -14.71 -2.82
CA LEU A 294 19.76 -15.93 -2.47
C LEU A 294 21.04 -15.64 -1.68
N GLU A 295 21.62 -14.46 -1.81
CA GLU A 295 22.89 -14.09 -1.20
C GLU A 295 22.75 -13.15 0.01
N ASP A 296 21.63 -12.40 0.08
CA ASP A 296 21.32 -11.42 1.13
C ASP A 296 20.17 -11.88 2.02
N PRO A 297 19.99 -11.28 3.21
CA PRO A 297 18.85 -11.57 4.08
C PRO A 297 17.52 -11.03 3.53
N TRP A 298 17.51 -10.27 2.44
CA TRP A 298 16.34 -9.56 1.96
C TRP A 298 15.25 -10.47 1.43
N LEU A 299 14.04 -10.20 1.90
CA LEU A 299 12.77 -10.73 1.42
C LEU A 299 11.87 -9.52 1.15
N ALA A 300 11.04 -9.61 0.11
CA ALA A 300 10.12 -8.52 -0.19
C ALA A 300 8.80 -8.99 -0.80
N MET A 301 7.84 -8.07 -0.83
CA MET A 301 6.59 -8.19 -1.59
C MET A 301 6.40 -6.92 -2.41
N HIS A 302 6.18 -7.05 -3.71
CA HIS A 302 5.64 -6.00 -4.56
C HIS A 302 4.12 -6.18 -4.64
N VAL A 303 3.36 -5.14 -4.29
CA VAL A 303 1.91 -5.21 -4.14
C VAL A 303 1.21 -4.23 -5.07
N GLU A 304 0.25 -4.72 -5.86
CA GLU A 304 -0.70 -3.92 -6.60
C GLU A 304 -1.84 -3.51 -5.65
N HIS A 305 -2.00 -2.22 -5.41
CA HIS A 305 -2.74 -1.68 -4.26
C HIS A 305 -4.26 -1.50 -4.48
N SER A 306 -4.79 -1.79 -5.69
CA SER A 306 -6.21 -1.52 -5.98
C SER A 306 -7.18 -2.33 -5.10
N THR A 307 -6.82 -3.57 -4.76
CA THR A 307 -7.70 -4.51 -4.04
C THR A 307 -7.27 -4.81 -2.61
N VAL A 308 -6.12 -4.33 -2.16
CA VAL A 308 -5.53 -4.67 -0.85
C VAL A 308 -4.81 -3.49 -0.22
N ASP A 309 -4.89 -3.36 1.10
CA ASP A 309 -4.20 -2.35 1.92
C ASP A 309 -3.14 -3.00 2.82
N GLY A 310 -2.21 -2.18 3.33
CA GLY A 310 -1.06 -2.61 4.12
C GLY A 310 -1.41 -3.49 5.34
N ALA A 311 -2.54 -3.23 6.00
CA ALA A 311 -2.96 -4.02 7.15
C ALA A 311 -3.29 -5.48 6.80
N THR A 312 -3.88 -5.73 5.61
CA THR A 312 -4.09 -7.09 5.11
C THR A 312 -2.77 -7.74 4.69
N ILE A 313 -1.85 -6.98 4.05
CA ILE A 313 -0.52 -7.49 3.70
C ILE A 313 0.27 -7.88 4.96
N LEU A 314 0.16 -7.10 6.04
CA LEU A 314 0.74 -7.44 7.34
C LEU A 314 0.17 -8.76 7.87
N ALA A 315 -1.15 -8.95 7.81
CA ALA A 315 -1.80 -10.19 8.25
C ALA A 315 -1.38 -11.39 7.39
N VAL A 316 -1.25 -11.22 6.07
CA VAL A 316 -0.75 -12.27 5.15
C VAL A 316 0.70 -12.65 5.49
N ALA A 317 1.58 -11.67 5.70
CA ALA A 317 2.97 -11.91 6.06
C ALA A 317 3.08 -12.63 7.43
N GLY A 318 2.24 -12.26 8.41
CA GLY A 318 2.13 -12.95 9.70
C GLY A 318 1.65 -14.40 9.54
N ALA A 319 0.58 -14.60 8.75
CA ALA A 319 0.05 -15.95 8.49
C ALA A 319 1.08 -16.88 7.82
N MET A 320 2.00 -16.35 7.02
CA MET A 320 3.10 -17.13 6.45
C MET A 320 4.08 -17.61 7.53
N GLN A 321 4.34 -16.83 8.57
CA GLN A 321 5.23 -17.23 9.67
C GLN A 321 4.64 -18.37 10.51
N ASP A 322 3.31 -18.41 10.65
CA ASP A 322 2.60 -19.41 11.44
C ASP A 322 2.48 -20.78 10.73
N VAL A 323 2.91 -20.91 9.47
CA VAL A 323 2.80 -22.16 8.71
C VAL A 323 3.76 -23.20 9.27
N THR A 324 3.21 -24.34 9.72
CA THR A 324 4.00 -25.52 10.06
C THR A 324 4.32 -26.32 8.80
N ILE A 325 5.60 -26.63 8.59
CA ILE A 325 6.08 -27.38 7.43
C ILE A 325 6.22 -28.86 7.80
N PRO A 326 5.46 -29.78 7.16
CA PRO A 326 5.62 -31.20 7.36
C PRO A 326 6.96 -31.71 6.79
N ASP A 327 7.58 -32.70 7.44
CA ASP A 327 8.77 -33.38 6.87
C ASP A 327 8.34 -34.45 5.89
N GLU A 328 8.12 -34.10 4.65
CA GLU A 328 7.66 -34.97 3.58
C GLU A 328 8.74 -35.11 2.50
N ALA A 329 8.81 -36.31 1.90
CA ALA A 329 9.69 -36.55 0.77
C ALA A 329 9.23 -35.79 -0.48
N ALA A 330 10.18 -35.48 -1.36
CA ALA A 330 9.84 -34.93 -2.67
C ALA A 330 9.03 -35.95 -3.49
N LEU A 331 8.11 -35.46 -4.31
CA LEU A 331 7.37 -36.31 -5.24
C LEU A 331 8.31 -36.74 -6.38
N PRO A 332 8.41 -38.04 -6.70
CA PRO A 332 9.34 -38.53 -7.71
C PRO A 332 9.02 -38.04 -9.12
N ASP A 333 7.74 -37.84 -9.44
CA ASP A 333 7.24 -37.42 -10.76
C ASP A 333 6.72 -35.99 -10.74
N ALA A 334 7.32 -35.10 -9.92
CA ALA A 334 6.92 -33.68 -9.88
C ALA A 334 7.08 -33.00 -11.24
N PRO A 335 6.08 -32.21 -11.69
CA PRO A 335 6.18 -31.45 -12.93
C PRO A 335 7.42 -30.55 -12.94
N GLN A 336 8.16 -30.57 -14.06
CA GLN A 336 9.32 -29.69 -14.24
C GLN A 336 8.86 -28.28 -14.55
N PRO A 337 9.58 -27.23 -14.08
CA PRO A 337 9.27 -25.86 -14.42
C PRO A 337 9.32 -25.61 -15.93
N ALA A 338 8.27 -24.99 -16.47
CA ALA A 338 8.15 -24.64 -17.87
C ALA A 338 8.57 -23.20 -18.12
N ALA A 339 9.50 -22.95 -19.04
CA ALA A 339 9.82 -21.61 -19.49
C ALA A 339 8.61 -20.97 -20.21
N ILE A 340 8.34 -19.71 -19.93
CA ILE A 340 7.28 -18.93 -20.57
C ILE A 340 7.95 -17.76 -21.30
N THR A 341 7.70 -17.67 -22.62
CA THR A 341 8.35 -16.68 -23.48
C THR A 341 7.35 -16.09 -24.46
N TRP A 342 7.30 -14.77 -24.54
CA TRP A 342 6.50 -14.06 -25.55
C TRP A 342 7.05 -14.28 -26.95
N GLU A 343 6.16 -14.51 -27.89
CA GLU A 343 6.47 -14.36 -29.32
C GLU A 343 6.26 -12.90 -29.71
N LEU A 344 7.36 -12.21 -30.00
CA LEU A 344 7.34 -10.77 -30.29
C LEU A 344 7.68 -10.51 -31.74
N GLU A 345 6.76 -9.88 -32.46
CA GLU A 345 7.07 -9.26 -33.72
C GLU A 345 8.15 -8.18 -33.56
N PRO A 346 9.13 -8.04 -34.48
CA PRO A 346 10.24 -7.11 -34.31
C PRO A 346 9.81 -5.68 -33.97
N GLN A 347 8.80 -5.16 -34.65
CA GLN A 347 8.29 -3.81 -34.42
C GLN A 347 7.69 -3.63 -33.02
N LEU A 348 6.96 -4.64 -32.51
CA LEU A 348 6.40 -4.61 -31.17
C LEU A 348 7.51 -4.68 -30.13
N ARG A 349 8.54 -5.50 -30.38
CA ARG A 349 9.72 -5.60 -29.51
C ARG A 349 10.43 -4.25 -29.39
N ASP A 350 10.72 -3.60 -30.53
CA ASP A 350 11.40 -2.31 -30.55
C ASP A 350 10.58 -1.22 -29.83
N GLU A 351 9.26 -1.22 -30.02
CA GLU A 351 8.34 -0.32 -29.31
C GLU A 351 8.38 -0.55 -27.80
N LEU A 352 8.29 -1.80 -27.34
CA LEU A 352 8.38 -2.16 -25.92
C LEU A 352 9.72 -1.74 -25.31
N VAL A 353 10.85 -2.00 -25.99
CA VAL A 353 12.18 -1.59 -25.55
C VAL A 353 12.26 -0.08 -25.37
N ALA A 354 11.75 0.71 -26.32
CA ALA A 354 11.74 2.16 -26.22
C ALA A 354 10.89 2.66 -25.05
N ARG A 355 9.70 2.07 -24.82
CA ARG A 355 8.83 2.42 -23.69
C ARG A 355 9.45 2.04 -22.32
N VAL A 356 10.10 0.89 -22.25
CA VAL A 356 10.82 0.45 -21.04
C VAL A 356 11.99 1.40 -20.72
N ALA A 357 12.70 1.89 -21.75
CA ALA A 357 13.75 2.90 -21.53
C ALA A 357 13.19 4.21 -20.97
N GLN A 358 12.01 4.66 -21.45
CA GLN A 358 11.32 5.82 -20.87
C GLN A 358 10.93 5.58 -19.40
N TYR A 359 10.32 4.43 -19.10
CA TYR A 359 9.98 4.04 -17.73
C TYR A 359 11.20 4.08 -16.80
N ARG A 360 12.33 3.51 -17.24
CA ARG A 360 13.58 3.52 -16.43
C ARG A 360 14.07 4.93 -16.14
N THR A 361 13.91 5.86 -17.10
CA THR A 361 14.27 7.27 -16.89
C THR A 361 13.41 7.90 -15.80
N GLU A 362 12.10 7.67 -15.82
CA GLU A 362 11.19 8.17 -14.78
C GLU A 362 11.41 7.48 -13.43
N ALA A 363 11.59 6.17 -13.41
CA ALA A 363 11.87 5.40 -12.19
C ALA A 363 13.17 5.86 -11.51
N ALA A 364 14.20 6.23 -12.27
CA ALA A 364 15.46 6.75 -11.75
C ALA A 364 15.32 8.10 -11.01
N LEU A 365 14.21 8.81 -11.22
CA LEU A 365 13.89 10.03 -10.49
C LEU A 365 13.33 9.74 -9.09
N LEU A 366 12.91 8.53 -8.80
CA LEU A 366 12.45 8.17 -7.46
C LEU A 366 13.61 7.71 -6.58
N GLY A 367 13.53 8.02 -5.32
CA GLY A 367 14.54 7.63 -4.33
C GLY A 367 13.91 7.42 -2.96
N VAL A 368 14.63 6.69 -2.11
CA VAL A 368 14.31 6.48 -0.71
C VAL A 368 15.46 6.99 0.15
N HIS A 369 15.16 7.83 1.12
CA HIS A 369 16.11 8.27 2.13
C HIS A 369 15.67 7.77 3.50
N ARG A 370 16.55 7.05 4.19
CA ARG A 370 16.24 6.45 5.49
C ARG A 370 16.83 7.28 6.62
N VAL A 371 15.97 7.67 7.55
CA VAL A 371 16.34 8.39 8.77
C VAL A 371 15.98 7.55 9.98
N PHE A 372 16.91 7.34 10.90
CA PHE A 372 16.66 6.69 12.19
C PHE A 372 16.85 7.71 13.31
N VAL A 373 15.83 7.87 14.14
CA VAL A 373 15.85 8.81 15.26
C VAL A 373 15.61 8.09 16.58
N PRO A 374 16.25 8.51 17.68
CA PRO A 374 16.06 7.88 19.00
C PRO A 374 14.63 8.12 19.53
N ARG A 375 14.17 7.20 20.37
CA ARG A 375 12.92 7.33 21.14
C ARG A 375 13.18 7.09 22.62
N LEU A 376 12.28 7.58 23.48
CA LEU A 376 12.22 7.18 24.87
C LEU A 376 11.45 5.86 25.03
N HIS A 377 11.92 4.99 25.90
CA HIS A 377 11.18 3.80 26.28
C HIS A 377 9.93 4.18 27.08
N ARG A 378 8.86 3.39 26.93
CA ARG A 378 7.60 3.61 27.68
C ARG A 378 7.79 3.70 29.20
N ALA A 379 8.77 2.97 29.75
CA ALA A 379 9.10 2.99 31.17
C ALA A 379 9.72 4.32 31.65
N GLU A 380 10.24 5.13 30.73
CA GLU A 380 10.86 6.42 30.99
C GLU A 380 9.89 7.60 30.80
N LEU A 381 8.67 7.32 30.33
CA LEU A 381 7.68 8.35 30.06
C LEU A 381 6.86 8.68 31.31
N PRO A 382 6.67 9.97 31.65
CA PRO A 382 5.88 10.41 32.78
C PRO A 382 4.38 10.16 32.61
N PHE A 383 3.93 10.00 31.38
CA PHE A 383 2.55 9.73 31.00
C PHE A 383 2.49 8.94 29.66
N LYS A 384 1.27 8.52 29.29
CA LYS A 384 1.07 7.68 28.12
C LYS A 384 1.02 8.50 26.84
N ILE A 385 2.06 8.37 25.99
CA ILE A 385 2.11 8.89 24.63
C ILE A 385 2.00 7.69 23.67
N SER A 386 1.21 7.80 22.59
CA SER A 386 1.27 6.83 21.50
C SER A 386 2.49 7.10 20.63
N ASP A 387 3.12 6.03 20.15
CA ASP A 387 4.25 6.15 19.22
C ASP A 387 3.84 6.92 17.95
N ASP A 388 2.63 6.67 17.47
CA ASP A 388 2.04 7.37 16.33
C ASP A 388 1.96 8.90 16.55
N ALA A 389 1.41 9.37 17.68
CA ALA A 389 1.37 10.79 17.99
C ALA A 389 2.77 11.42 18.06
N ALA A 390 3.74 10.72 18.68
CA ALA A 390 5.11 11.19 18.77
C ALA A 390 5.75 11.35 17.37
N GLN A 391 5.58 10.36 16.51
CA GLN A 391 6.09 10.37 15.13
C GLN A 391 5.46 11.50 14.32
N GLN A 392 4.16 11.70 14.42
CA GLN A 392 3.46 12.80 13.71
C GLN A 392 3.89 14.17 14.24
N PHE A 393 4.10 14.35 15.54
CA PHE A 393 4.60 15.61 16.10
C PHE A 393 6.06 15.89 15.69
N ILE A 394 6.90 14.86 15.64
CA ILE A 394 8.27 14.98 15.13
C ILE A 394 8.27 15.42 13.66
N MET A 395 7.42 14.84 12.82
CA MET A 395 7.29 15.23 11.41
C MET A 395 6.75 16.68 11.26
N LEU A 396 5.79 17.09 12.09
CA LEU A 396 5.28 18.46 12.09
C LEU A 396 6.35 19.48 12.52
N LEU A 397 7.12 19.17 13.58
CA LEU A 397 8.26 19.98 14.01
C LEU A 397 9.29 20.13 12.89
N ALA A 398 9.63 19.02 12.23
CA ALA A 398 10.58 19.02 11.10
C ALA A 398 10.07 19.87 9.93
N GLN A 399 8.76 19.81 9.59
CA GLN A 399 8.17 20.69 8.58
C GLN A 399 8.31 22.16 8.96
N LEU A 400 7.93 22.54 10.18
CA LEU A 400 8.01 23.93 10.64
C LEU A 400 9.47 24.41 10.70
N ALA A 401 10.42 23.57 11.12
CA ALA A 401 11.83 23.92 11.15
C ALA A 401 12.43 24.09 9.74
N THR A 402 11.99 23.28 8.78
CA THR A 402 12.52 23.31 7.40
C THR A 402 11.85 24.40 6.56
N TYR A 403 10.53 24.53 6.64
CA TYR A 403 9.74 25.35 5.71
C TYR A 403 9.09 26.58 6.36
N GLY A 404 9.12 26.69 7.69
CA GLY A 404 8.44 27.75 8.44
C GLY A 404 6.91 27.63 8.50
N THR A 405 6.32 26.74 7.71
CA THR A 405 4.87 26.51 7.60
C THR A 405 4.54 25.03 7.66
N ALA A 406 3.38 24.71 8.22
CA ALA A 406 2.81 23.38 8.10
C ALA A 406 2.15 23.22 6.72
N ARG A 407 2.26 22.03 6.15
CA ARG A 407 1.63 21.64 4.87
C ARG A 407 0.75 20.42 5.10
N GLY A 408 -0.12 20.10 4.15
CA GLY A 408 -1.05 18.97 4.25
C GLY A 408 -0.35 17.65 4.51
N VAL A 409 -0.88 16.89 5.47
CA VAL A 409 -0.42 15.54 5.82
C VAL A 409 -1.59 14.58 5.73
N TYR A 410 -1.40 13.50 4.99
CA TYR A 410 -2.28 12.34 4.94
C TYR A 410 -1.69 11.23 5.80
N GLU A 411 -2.51 10.56 6.59
CA GLU A 411 -2.16 9.31 7.23
C GLU A 411 -3.26 8.27 7.08
N ALA A 412 -2.87 7.08 6.61
CA ALA A 412 -3.82 5.98 6.41
C ALA A 412 -4.22 5.32 7.72
N VAL A 413 -5.54 5.22 7.98
CA VAL A 413 -6.11 4.50 9.13
C VAL A 413 -6.93 3.32 8.63
N ASP A 414 -6.57 2.10 9.07
CA ASP A 414 -7.29 0.86 8.73
C ASP A 414 -8.75 0.89 9.18
N MET A 415 -9.66 0.56 8.25
CA MET A 415 -11.11 0.54 8.41
C MET A 415 -11.72 -0.86 8.24
N ARG A 416 -10.92 -1.92 8.28
CA ARG A 416 -11.42 -3.30 8.11
C ARG A 416 -12.34 -3.79 9.23
N GLU A 417 -12.49 -3.03 10.32
CA GLU A 417 -13.57 -3.25 11.29
C GLU A 417 -14.97 -3.10 10.68
N PHE A 418 -15.07 -2.46 9.50
CA PHE A 418 -16.30 -2.27 8.76
C PHE A 418 -16.33 -3.14 7.50
N GLN A 419 -17.54 -3.52 7.07
CA GLN A 419 -17.77 -4.34 5.89
C GLN A 419 -17.17 -3.70 4.63
N ALA A 420 -16.36 -4.46 3.88
CA ALA A 420 -15.59 -3.98 2.74
C ALA A 420 -14.85 -2.65 3.01
N GLY A 421 -14.43 -2.45 4.27
CA GLY A 421 -13.67 -1.29 4.71
C GLY A 421 -12.28 -1.28 4.09
N ARG A 422 -11.82 -0.08 3.72
CA ARG A 422 -10.48 0.20 3.21
C ARG A 422 -9.72 1.06 4.23
N THR A 423 -9.45 2.30 3.92
CA THR A 423 -8.79 3.23 4.83
C THR A 423 -9.57 4.53 4.98
N GLU A 424 -9.42 5.18 6.11
CA GLU A 424 -9.78 6.59 6.33
C GLU A 424 -8.50 7.44 6.39
N CYS A 425 -8.63 8.75 6.29
CA CYS A 425 -7.51 9.68 6.40
C CYS A 425 -7.53 10.38 7.78
N LEU A 426 -6.46 10.19 8.54
CA LEU A 426 -6.14 11.04 9.67
C LEU A 426 -5.42 12.30 9.18
N ARG A 427 -5.87 13.47 9.64
CA ARG A 427 -5.25 14.78 9.39
C ARG A 427 -4.54 15.24 10.67
N PRO A 428 -3.26 14.87 10.89
CA PRO A 428 -2.57 15.07 12.17
C PRO A 428 -2.17 16.53 12.40
N VAL A 429 -2.12 17.37 11.37
CA VAL A 429 -1.82 18.80 11.46
C VAL A 429 -3.06 19.55 11.96
N THR A 430 -3.27 19.52 13.26
CA THR A 430 -4.38 20.23 13.93
C THR A 430 -3.94 21.61 14.42
N PRO A 431 -4.86 22.55 14.70
CA PRO A 431 -4.52 23.84 15.33
C PRO A 431 -3.73 23.66 16.64
N GLN A 432 -4.12 22.69 17.48
CA GLN A 432 -3.45 22.39 18.75
C GLN A 432 -2.04 21.84 18.54
N ALA A 433 -1.87 20.86 17.62
CA ALA A 433 -0.57 20.32 17.28
C ALA A 433 0.37 21.40 16.74
N THR A 434 -0.17 22.30 15.89
CA THR A 434 0.60 23.40 15.31
C THR A 434 0.98 24.45 16.35
N ALA A 435 0.08 24.77 17.29
CA ALA A 435 0.36 25.69 18.40
C ALA A 435 1.47 25.13 19.31
N PHE A 436 1.35 23.86 19.72
CA PHE A 436 2.36 23.17 20.50
C PHE A 436 3.72 23.14 19.77
N ALA A 437 3.75 22.74 18.50
CA ALA A 437 5.00 22.61 17.74
C ALA A 437 5.70 23.97 17.56
N ARG A 438 4.95 25.06 17.30
CA ARG A 438 5.51 26.41 17.24
C ARG A 438 6.06 26.88 18.58
N ALA A 439 5.32 26.66 19.66
CA ALA A 439 5.78 26.99 21.02
C ALA A 439 7.04 26.17 21.39
N LEU A 440 7.12 24.91 21.02
CA LEU A 440 8.29 24.07 21.29
C LEU A 440 9.53 24.58 20.55
N LEU A 441 9.40 24.95 19.27
CA LEU A 441 10.50 25.55 18.50
C LEU A 441 10.94 26.92 19.07
N ALA A 442 10.03 27.67 19.67
CA ALA A 442 10.33 28.94 20.33
C ALA A 442 10.90 28.78 21.77
N GLY A 443 10.92 27.57 22.33
CA GLY A 443 11.28 27.32 23.74
C GLY A 443 10.22 27.75 24.74
N GLU A 444 8.96 27.88 24.31
CA GLU A 444 7.81 28.39 25.08
C GLU A 444 6.74 27.30 25.31
N ALA A 445 7.02 26.03 24.94
CA ALA A 445 6.06 24.95 25.09
C ALA A 445 5.71 24.69 26.57
N THR A 446 4.43 24.43 26.83
CA THR A 446 3.90 24.09 28.14
C THR A 446 3.28 22.68 28.10
N GLU A 447 3.13 22.08 29.29
CA GLU A 447 2.41 20.80 29.46
C GLU A 447 0.94 20.92 28.99
N GLU A 448 0.31 22.08 29.14
CA GLU A 448 -1.06 22.34 28.71
C GLU A 448 -1.17 22.25 27.17
N LEU A 449 -0.33 23.00 26.43
CA LEU A 449 -0.29 22.96 24.96
C LEU A 449 -0.03 21.53 24.45
N PHE A 450 0.86 20.81 25.11
CA PHE A 450 1.17 19.43 24.74
C PHE A 450 -0.01 18.48 24.97
N THR A 451 -0.69 18.62 26.11
CA THR A 451 -1.88 17.82 26.45
C THR A 451 -3.01 18.08 25.44
N GLU A 452 -3.26 19.34 25.10
CA GLU A 452 -4.25 19.72 24.09
C GLU A 452 -3.92 19.12 22.71
N ALA A 453 -2.64 19.13 22.30
CA ALA A 453 -2.19 18.52 21.06
C ALA A 453 -2.40 16.98 21.06
N LEU A 454 -2.05 16.31 22.16
CA LEU A 454 -2.28 14.86 22.32
C LEU A 454 -3.77 14.51 22.29
N ASP A 455 -4.62 15.31 22.93
CA ASP A 455 -6.06 15.08 22.97
C ASP A 455 -6.70 15.31 21.61
N ALA A 456 -6.26 16.32 20.87
CA ALA A 456 -6.69 16.57 19.49
C ALA A 456 -6.31 15.40 18.58
N HIS A 457 -5.07 14.93 18.62
CA HIS A 457 -4.61 13.77 17.85
C HIS A 457 -5.42 12.52 18.19
N ARG A 458 -5.59 12.21 19.47
CA ARG A 458 -6.40 11.07 19.95
C ARG A 458 -7.85 11.17 19.50
N GLY A 459 -8.41 12.39 19.52
CA GLY A 459 -9.76 12.67 19.03
C GLY A 459 -9.93 12.35 17.54
N TRP A 460 -8.94 12.71 16.72
CA TRP A 460 -8.92 12.40 15.29
C TRP A 460 -8.80 10.89 15.03
N VAL A 461 -7.85 10.21 15.66
CA VAL A 461 -7.69 8.74 15.55
C VAL A 461 -8.99 8.04 15.91
N LYS A 462 -9.64 8.44 17.01
CA LYS A 462 -10.94 7.89 17.42
C LYS A 462 -12.04 8.17 16.40
N ALA A 463 -12.06 9.37 15.80
CA ALA A 463 -13.03 9.70 14.78
C ALA A 463 -12.85 8.81 13.54
N CYS A 464 -11.62 8.66 13.03
CA CYS A 464 -11.30 7.77 11.90
C CYS A 464 -11.71 6.32 12.19
N LYS A 465 -11.30 5.77 13.35
CA LYS A 465 -11.67 4.39 13.77
C LYS A 465 -13.18 4.16 13.95
N ASN A 466 -13.96 5.21 14.12
CA ASN A 466 -15.42 5.13 14.15
C ASN A 466 -16.09 5.51 12.81
N ALA A 467 -15.33 5.53 11.72
CA ALA A 467 -15.78 5.97 10.40
C ALA A 467 -16.43 7.38 10.42
N ARG A 468 -15.87 8.29 11.22
CA ARG A 468 -16.26 9.69 11.35
C ARG A 468 -15.11 10.62 10.97
N GLY A 469 -14.26 10.16 10.04
CA GLY A 469 -13.26 10.99 9.38
C GLY A 469 -13.90 12.01 8.43
N VAL A 470 -13.05 12.73 7.72
CA VAL A 470 -13.48 13.80 6.80
C VAL A 470 -13.38 13.36 5.34
N ASP A 471 -12.25 12.80 4.98
CA ASP A 471 -11.88 12.63 3.57
C ASP A 471 -12.81 11.67 2.83
N ARG A 472 -13.16 10.54 3.44
CA ARG A 472 -14.05 9.55 2.80
C ARG A 472 -15.48 10.05 2.71
N HIS A 473 -15.95 10.77 3.71
CA HIS A 473 -17.28 11.37 3.66
C HIS A 473 -17.38 12.44 2.56
N LEU A 474 -16.40 13.34 2.46
CA LEU A 474 -16.35 14.32 1.37
C LEU A 474 -16.25 13.64 -0.02
N LEU A 475 -15.52 12.52 -0.13
CA LEU A 475 -15.49 11.71 -1.36
C LEU A 475 -16.88 11.15 -1.69
N GLY A 476 -17.58 10.60 -0.71
CA GLY A 476 -18.95 10.09 -0.87
C GLY A 476 -19.94 11.17 -1.28
N LEU A 477 -19.89 12.34 -0.65
CA LEU A 477 -20.74 13.49 -1.02
C LEU A 477 -20.44 13.99 -2.44
N ALA A 478 -19.16 14.09 -2.82
CA ALA A 478 -18.75 14.46 -4.18
C ALA A 478 -19.18 13.39 -5.21
N MET A 479 -19.15 12.11 -4.85
CA MET A 479 -19.70 11.02 -5.68
C MET A 479 -21.20 11.21 -5.90
N MET A 480 -21.98 11.54 -4.86
CA MET A 480 -23.40 11.81 -5.00
C MET A 480 -23.66 13.04 -5.87
N ALA A 481 -22.88 14.10 -5.69
CA ALA A 481 -22.99 15.29 -6.54
C ALA A 481 -22.80 14.96 -8.03
N ARG A 482 -21.80 14.13 -8.37
CA ARG A 482 -21.59 13.66 -9.75
C ARG A 482 -22.77 12.80 -10.26
N LYS A 483 -23.29 11.89 -9.43
CA LYS A 483 -24.39 10.99 -9.79
C LYS A 483 -25.73 11.72 -9.99
N THR A 484 -25.98 12.76 -9.21
CA THR A 484 -27.21 13.57 -9.31
C THR A 484 -27.08 14.73 -10.30
N GLY A 485 -25.87 15.03 -10.79
CA GLY A 485 -25.59 16.19 -11.64
C GLY A 485 -25.60 17.53 -10.87
N GLU A 486 -25.58 17.48 -9.55
CA GLU A 486 -25.52 18.67 -8.69
C GLU A 486 -24.04 19.03 -8.43
N LEU A 487 -23.46 19.87 -9.29
CA LEU A 487 -22.10 20.40 -9.07
C LEU A 487 -22.14 21.40 -7.91
N SER A 488 -21.15 21.32 -7.01
CA SER A 488 -21.00 22.24 -5.88
C SER A 488 -19.58 22.84 -5.87
N GLU A 489 -19.49 24.16 -5.82
CA GLU A 489 -18.23 24.88 -5.69
C GLU A 489 -17.54 24.64 -4.34
N PHE A 490 -18.26 24.11 -3.36
CA PHE A 490 -17.71 23.75 -2.05
C PHE A 490 -16.51 22.80 -2.15
N PHE A 491 -16.57 21.80 -3.02
CA PHE A 491 -15.49 20.82 -3.17
C PHE A 491 -14.21 21.40 -3.77
N ASP A 492 -14.28 22.59 -4.40
CA ASP A 492 -13.18 23.33 -5.00
C ASP A 492 -12.72 24.50 -4.11
N SER A 493 -13.23 24.61 -2.88
CA SER A 493 -12.83 25.68 -1.96
C SER A 493 -11.33 25.60 -1.64
N PRO A 494 -10.65 26.75 -1.42
CA PRO A 494 -9.20 26.79 -1.26
C PRO A 494 -8.70 25.96 -0.07
N GLY A 495 -9.48 25.87 1.01
CA GLY A 495 -9.12 25.06 2.16
C GLY A 495 -9.18 23.56 1.87
N ILE A 496 -10.19 23.10 1.13
CA ILE A 496 -10.29 21.69 0.72
C ILE A 496 -9.13 21.34 -0.23
N ALA A 497 -8.80 22.23 -1.16
CA ALA A 497 -7.66 22.05 -2.05
C ALA A 497 -6.35 21.93 -1.27
N ALA A 498 -6.10 22.81 -0.29
CA ALA A 498 -4.93 22.77 0.58
C ALA A 498 -4.88 21.49 1.45
N MET A 499 -6.02 21.08 2.00
CA MET A 499 -6.12 19.85 2.80
C MET A 499 -5.83 18.58 1.98
N ARG A 500 -6.27 18.55 0.72
CA ARG A 500 -6.07 17.41 -0.20
C ARG A 500 -4.70 17.41 -0.87
N HIS A 501 -3.92 18.47 -0.74
CA HIS A 501 -2.54 18.52 -1.20
C HIS A 501 -1.66 17.82 -0.16
N ASP A 502 -1.49 16.49 -0.31
CA ASP A 502 -0.79 15.63 0.62
C ASP A 502 0.73 15.78 0.43
N PHE A 503 1.30 16.87 0.97
CA PHE A 503 2.74 17.11 0.95
C PHE A 503 3.52 15.98 1.66
N LEU A 504 3.01 15.51 2.80
CA LEU A 504 3.44 14.26 3.39
C LEU A 504 2.31 13.23 3.28
N SER A 505 2.50 12.23 2.44
CA SER A 505 1.65 11.03 2.42
C SER A 505 2.26 10.01 3.36
N THR A 506 1.69 9.89 4.57
CA THR A 506 2.29 9.10 5.65
C THR A 506 1.52 7.82 5.91
N THR A 507 2.24 6.78 6.33
CA THR A 507 1.62 5.51 6.72
C THR A 507 2.55 4.70 7.63
N SER A 508 1.97 3.99 8.59
CA SER A 508 2.66 3.05 9.46
C SER A 508 1.86 1.78 9.63
N ILE A 509 2.56 0.68 9.74
CA ILE A 509 1.99 -0.63 10.11
C ILE A 509 2.51 -1.12 11.47
N GLY A 510 3.13 -0.22 12.23
CA GLY A 510 3.57 -0.45 13.60
C GLY A 510 5.01 -0.88 13.74
N GLY A 511 5.26 -2.07 14.32
CA GLY A 511 6.62 -2.59 14.57
C GLY A 511 7.29 -3.19 13.32
N PRO A 512 8.56 -3.61 13.45
CA PRO A 512 9.39 -4.06 12.32
C PRO A 512 9.19 -5.54 11.94
N ASP A 513 8.14 -6.19 12.43
CA ASP A 513 7.85 -7.60 12.20
C ASP A 513 6.35 -7.82 11.94
N PRO A 514 5.97 -8.54 10.89
CA PRO A 514 6.78 -9.14 9.81
C PRO A 514 7.18 -8.19 8.67
N ILE A 515 6.74 -6.95 8.66
CA ILE A 515 7.14 -5.95 7.66
C ILE A 515 8.05 -4.94 8.35
N VAL A 516 9.29 -4.79 7.84
CA VAL A 516 10.27 -3.90 8.48
C VAL A 516 10.23 -2.48 7.91
N ARG A 517 10.03 -2.35 6.60
CA ARG A 517 9.89 -1.06 5.89
C ARG A 517 9.24 -1.23 4.53
N TYR A 518 8.80 -0.14 3.93
CA TYR A 518 8.20 -0.17 2.61
C TYR A 518 8.36 1.16 1.89
N ALA A 519 8.19 1.14 0.57
CA ALA A 519 8.33 2.30 -0.29
C ALA A 519 7.21 2.37 -1.32
N PHE A 520 6.79 3.60 -1.62
CA PHE A 520 5.83 3.95 -2.67
C PHE A 520 6.16 5.34 -3.22
N ALA A 521 5.70 5.64 -4.43
CA ALA A 521 5.95 6.95 -5.03
C ALA A 521 5.21 8.07 -4.26
N PRO A 522 5.81 9.27 -4.11
CA PRO A 522 5.13 10.43 -3.52
C PRO A 522 3.83 10.74 -4.27
N THR A 523 2.81 11.18 -3.55
CA THR A 523 1.51 11.53 -4.12
C THR A 523 1.53 12.87 -4.87
N THR A 524 2.49 13.74 -4.55
CA THR A 524 2.75 15.01 -5.23
C THR A 524 4.23 15.10 -5.63
N PRO A 525 4.58 15.73 -6.76
CA PRO A 525 5.97 15.79 -7.22
C PRO A 525 6.95 16.44 -6.24
N GLU A 526 6.47 17.42 -5.47
CA GLU A 526 7.26 18.15 -4.46
C GLU A 526 7.15 17.54 -3.07
N GLY A 527 6.22 16.61 -2.83
CA GLY A 527 6.00 16.00 -1.52
C GLY A 527 6.85 14.77 -1.24
N PHE A 528 6.58 14.18 -0.09
CA PHE A 528 7.22 12.94 0.35
C PHE A 528 6.18 11.86 0.65
N GLY A 529 6.45 10.65 0.20
CA GLY A 529 5.84 9.45 0.78
C GLY A 529 6.64 9.08 2.03
N VAL A 530 6.02 9.05 3.19
CA VAL A 530 6.74 8.76 4.44
C VAL A 530 6.20 7.49 5.06
N THR A 531 7.00 6.43 5.04
CA THR A 531 6.72 5.23 5.81
C THR A 531 7.53 5.25 7.10
N TYR A 532 6.90 4.85 8.20
CA TYR A 532 7.61 4.88 9.48
C TYR A 532 7.31 3.64 10.32
N THR A 533 8.36 3.16 10.99
CA THR A 533 8.35 1.93 11.79
C THR A 533 8.87 2.20 13.19
N THR A 534 8.20 1.62 14.18
CA THR A 534 8.57 1.73 15.59
C THR A 534 9.50 0.58 15.98
N HIS A 535 10.78 0.88 16.21
CA HIS A 535 11.76 -0.05 16.76
C HIS A 535 11.85 0.07 18.29
N THR A 536 12.56 -0.85 18.92
CA THR A 536 12.75 -0.84 20.37
C THR A 536 13.44 0.43 20.86
N ASP A 537 14.43 0.92 20.12
CA ASP A 537 15.34 2.00 20.47
C ASP A 537 15.15 3.29 19.67
N GLY A 538 14.24 3.28 18.67
CA GLY A 538 14.03 4.44 17.83
C GLY A 538 12.84 4.32 16.88
N TYR A 539 12.70 5.36 16.06
CA TYR A 539 11.81 5.38 14.92
C TYR A 539 12.62 5.39 13.63
N GLU A 540 12.24 4.55 12.69
CA GLU A 540 12.78 4.58 11.34
C GLU A 540 11.77 5.26 10.41
N PHE A 541 12.21 6.31 9.72
CA PHE A 541 11.45 6.97 8.66
C PHE A 541 12.11 6.65 7.31
N CYS A 542 11.33 6.19 6.34
CA CYS A 542 11.74 6.11 4.95
C CYS A 542 11.03 7.23 4.18
N LEU A 543 11.79 8.21 3.74
CA LEU A 543 11.33 9.34 2.94
C LEU A 543 11.44 8.93 1.47
N ASN A 544 10.30 8.67 0.84
CA ASN A 544 10.22 8.42 -0.59
C ASN A 544 10.06 9.78 -1.29
N TYR A 545 10.92 10.08 -2.25
CA TYR A 545 11.00 11.41 -2.84
C TYR A 545 11.32 11.36 -4.33
N ARG A 546 11.14 12.50 -5.01
CA ARG A 546 11.65 12.69 -6.37
C ARG A 546 12.98 13.43 -6.32
N ARG A 547 13.99 12.88 -7.01
CA ARG A 547 15.36 13.46 -7.09
C ARG A 547 15.39 14.80 -7.83
N ASP A 548 14.39 15.08 -8.67
CA ASP A 548 14.18 16.35 -9.39
C ASP A 548 13.26 17.33 -8.64
N SER A 549 12.82 16.99 -7.42
CA SER A 549 12.05 17.90 -6.55
C SER A 549 12.90 19.12 -6.15
N SER A 550 12.24 20.27 -6.01
CA SER A 550 12.85 21.50 -5.48
C SER A 550 12.96 21.50 -3.95
N GLU A 551 12.37 20.54 -3.25
CA GLU A 551 12.39 20.49 -1.80
C GLU A 551 13.72 19.98 -1.26
N ASP A 552 14.18 20.56 -0.16
CA ASP A 552 15.45 20.22 0.47
C ASP A 552 15.29 18.96 1.35
N LEU A 553 15.52 17.80 0.74
CA LEU A 553 15.48 16.50 1.42
C LEU A 553 16.44 16.43 2.61
N GLU A 554 17.68 16.92 2.42
CA GLU A 554 18.72 16.81 3.43
C GLU A 554 18.38 17.68 4.65
N ALA A 555 17.87 18.89 4.43
CA ALA A 555 17.40 19.74 5.51
C ALA A 555 16.21 19.12 6.24
N PHE A 556 15.23 18.54 5.52
CA PHE A 556 14.09 17.89 6.15
C PHE A 556 14.51 16.65 6.96
N ALA A 557 15.38 15.80 6.41
CA ALA A 557 15.92 14.61 7.08
C ALA A 557 16.74 14.98 8.34
N HIS A 558 17.59 16.02 8.25
CA HIS A 558 18.30 16.56 9.40
C HIS A 558 17.32 17.06 10.47
N ASN A 559 16.32 17.83 10.05
CA ASN A 559 15.33 18.39 10.98
C ASN A 559 14.44 17.33 11.61
N LEU A 560 14.22 16.16 11.00
CA LEU A 560 13.57 15.03 11.68
C LEU A 560 14.37 14.57 12.90
N THR A 561 15.70 14.48 12.78
CA THR A 561 16.58 14.08 13.88
C THR A 561 16.56 15.12 14.99
N VAL A 562 16.78 16.40 14.65
CA VAL A 562 16.76 17.50 15.63
C VAL A 562 15.39 17.63 16.30
N SER A 563 14.30 17.45 15.55
CA SER A 563 12.95 17.49 16.08
C SER A 563 12.65 16.36 17.07
N ALA A 564 13.18 15.15 16.80
CA ALA A 564 13.04 14.03 17.72
C ALA A 564 13.79 14.31 19.04
N GLU A 565 15.01 14.83 18.98
CA GLU A 565 15.79 15.22 20.17
C GLU A 565 15.08 16.33 20.95
N THR A 566 14.58 17.35 20.29
CA THR A 566 13.83 18.47 20.88
C THR A 566 12.55 17.98 21.54
N PHE A 567 11.76 17.17 20.86
CA PHE A 567 10.51 16.61 21.36
C PHE A 567 10.74 15.75 22.61
N TRP A 568 11.67 14.82 22.55
CA TRP A 568 11.96 13.96 23.69
C TRP A 568 12.68 14.69 24.84
N GLY A 569 13.45 15.72 24.54
CA GLY A 569 14.02 16.63 25.55
C GLY A 569 12.93 17.34 26.34
N PHE A 570 11.91 17.87 25.67
CA PHE A 570 10.73 18.48 26.30
C PHE A 570 9.97 17.46 27.16
N VAL A 571 9.65 16.28 26.61
CA VAL A 571 8.91 15.23 27.34
C VAL A 571 9.65 14.77 28.61
N LYS A 572 10.98 14.64 28.55
CA LYS A 572 11.81 14.36 29.74
C LYS A 572 11.71 15.47 30.80
N GLY A 573 11.69 16.73 30.35
CA GLY A 573 11.56 17.88 31.24
C GLY A 573 10.24 17.92 32.03
N LEU A 574 9.16 17.30 31.49
CA LEU A 574 7.90 17.17 32.19
C LEU A 574 7.92 16.09 33.31
N ALA A 575 8.91 15.20 33.30
CA ALA A 575 9.06 14.13 34.29
C ALA A 575 9.85 14.56 35.53
N GLY A 576 10.54 15.67 35.49
CA GLY A 576 11.40 16.19 36.56
C GLY A 576 10.85 17.40 37.23
#